data_4b8ef18ce9b644fd3d7e23f25d927d09
#
_entry.id   4b8ef18ce9b644fd3d7e23f25d927d09
#
_cell.length_a   1.000
_cell.length_b   1.000
_cell.length_c   1.000
_cell.angle_alpha   90.00
_cell.angle_beta   90.00
_cell.angle_gamma   90.00
#
_symmetry.space_group_name_H-M   'P 1'
#
loop_
_entity.id
_entity.type
_entity.pdbx_description
1 polymer ?
#
loop_
_entity_poly.entity_id
_entity_poly.type
_entity_poly.pdbx_seq_one_letter_code
_entity_poly.pdbx_strand_id
1 'polypeptide(L)'
;MSAGQYGPAASLAADRRPADPAAWAYLLRCADGSLYAGWTNDLARRLRAHRSGQGGAKYTRSHGGAAVRLAYAERCAGKSEALRREAALKRLSKSEKEQLAAGWAARSALTLRMATPEDAPAVTELYNWYVTHGTQTFQYEPSTVEEYRQNIAGVLRAAPFLVACTAEGTLAGFACAHPWHTRRAFAWDVETTVYCDPGCVGQGVGRRLYTALLELLRRQGYMNAFA
;
A
#
# COMPACT_ATOMS: atom_id res chain seq x y z
N MET A 1 -10.14 16.05 45.08
CA MET A 1 -10.39 16.91 43.93
C MET A 1 -9.11 17.67 43.64
N SER A 2 -8.37 17.25 42.64
CA SER A 2 -7.20 17.99 42.14
C SER A 2 -7.30 17.92 40.62
N ALA A 3 -7.56 19.09 40.01
CA ALA A 3 -7.65 19.26 38.57
C ALA A 3 -6.22 19.20 38.00
N GLY A 4 -5.93 18.16 37.23
CA GLY A 4 -4.70 18.05 36.48
C GLY A 4 -4.66 19.13 35.39
N GLN A 5 -3.70 20.02 35.46
CA GLN A 5 -3.38 21.03 34.46
C GLN A 5 -2.89 20.36 33.20
N TYR A 6 -3.70 20.42 32.13
CA TYR A 6 -3.20 20.26 30.78
C TYR A 6 -2.46 21.55 30.40
N GLY A 7 -1.15 21.54 30.50
CA GLY A 7 -0.32 22.59 29.95
C GLY A 7 -0.40 22.61 28.43
N PRO A 8 -0.28 23.79 27.79
CA PRO A 8 -0.30 23.86 26.33
C PRO A 8 0.92 23.11 25.77
N ALA A 9 0.66 22.17 24.86
CA ALA A 9 1.69 21.48 24.12
C ALA A 9 2.54 22.52 23.39
N ALA A 10 3.75 22.73 23.87
CA ALA A 10 4.72 23.61 23.26
C ALA A 10 5.09 23.04 21.87
N SER A 11 4.76 23.82 20.86
CA SER A 11 5.49 23.96 19.58
C SER A 11 6.25 22.75 19.04
N LEU A 12 5.53 21.72 18.59
CA LEU A 12 6.04 20.75 17.61
C LEU A 12 5.58 21.08 16.18
N ALA A 13 5.22 22.34 15.94
CA ALA A 13 4.90 22.86 14.61
C ALA A 13 6.16 23.39 13.89
N ALA A 14 7.34 22.80 14.15
CA ALA A 14 8.55 23.12 13.44
C ALA A 14 8.66 22.27 12.19
N ASP A 15 8.38 22.88 11.04
CA ASP A 15 8.91 22.55 9.69
C ASP A 15 8.47 21.22 9.08
N ARG A 16 7.19 20.86 9.18
CA ARG A 16 6.59 19.91 8.23
C ARG A 16 6.25 20.66 6.94
N ARG A 17 7.25 20.93 6.11
CA ARG A 17 6.95 21.11 4.69
C ARG A 17 6.19 19.85 4.25
N PRO A 18 5.01 19.99 3.62
CA PRO A 18 4.35 18.83 3.04
C PRO A 18 5.38 18.17 2.13
N ALA A 19 5.66 16.88 2.38
CA ALA A 19 6.53 16.12 1.51
C ALA A 19 6.05 16.32 0.08
N ASP A 20 6.94 16.65 -0.85
CA ASP A 20 6.59 16.85 -2.25
C ASP A 20 5.67 15.70 -2.68
N PRO A 21 4.52 15.99 -3.30
CA PRO A 21 3.54 14.94 -3.62
C PRO A 21 4.25 13.85 -4.42
N ALA A 22 4.13 12.60 -3.95
CA ALA A 22 4.79 11.46 -4.56
C ALA A 22 4.56 11.48 -6.07
N ALA A 23 5.64 11.44 -6.84
CA ALA A 23 5.59 11.37 -8.30
C ALA A 23 6.04 9.98 -8.73
N TRP A 24 5.55 9.52 -9.88
CA TRP A 24 5.75 8.17 -10.39
C TRP A 24 6.16 8.22 -11.85
N ALA A 25 7.20 7.49 -12.23
CA ALA A 25 7.45 7.09 -13.60
C ALA A 25 6.98 5.65 -13.78
N TYR A 26 6.33 5.33 -14.92
CA TYR A 26 5.68 4.04 -15.09
C TYR A 26 5.71 3.55 -16.56
N LEU A 27 5.55 2.23 -16.73
CA LEU A 27 5.24 1.60 -18.00
C LEU A 27 3.85 0.96 -17.93
N LEU A 28 3.06 1.15 -18.98
CA LEU A 28 1.80 0.46 -19.18
C LEU A 28 1.92 -0.50 -20.35
N ARG A 29 1.45 -1.73 -20.16
CA ARG A 29 1.26 -2.68 -21.26
C ARG A 29 -0.07 -2.44 -21.91
N CYS A 30 -0.07 -2.19 -23.20
CA CYS A 30 -1.24 -2.06 -24.04
C CYS A 30 -1.77 -3.43 -24.51
N ALA A 31 -2.97 -3.46 -25.10
CA ALA A 31 -3.58 -4.69 -25.61
C ALA A 31 -2.77 -5.36 -26.72
N ASP A 32 -2.09 -4.57 -27.56
CA ASP A 32 -1.20 -5.02 -28.63
C ASP A 32 0.18 -5.49 -28.12
N GLY A 33 0.39 -5.54 -26.80
CA GLY A 33 1.66 -5.91 -26.17
C GLY A 33 2.69 -4.80 -26.12
N SER A 34 2.43 -3.62 -26.68
CA SER A 34 3.37 -2.49 -26.60
C SER A 34 3.47 -1.92 -25.19
N LEU A 35 4.60 -1.27 -24.89
CA LEU A 35 4.87 -0.63 -23.59
C LEU A 35 4.91 0.90 -23.75
N TYR A 36 3.94 1.56 -23.11
CA TYR A 36 3.84 3.01 -23.03
C TYR A 36 4.49 3.54 -21.75
N ALA A 37 5.40 4.52 -21.85
CA ALA A 37 5.99 5.20 -20.71
C ALA A 37 5.25 6.51 -20.39
N GLY A 38 5.11 6.79 -19.10
CA GLY A 38 4.47 8.01 -18.61
C GLY A 38 4.92 8.37 -17.19
N TRP A 39 4.52 9.55 -16.74
CA TRP A 39 4.66 9.97 -15.35
C TRP A 39 3.33 10.47 -14.79
N THR A 40 3.22 10.54 -13.46
CA THR A 40 2.05 11.07 -12.77
C THR A 40 2.36 11.35 -11.29
N ASN A 41 1.56 12.20 -10.67
CA ASN A 41 1.52 12.37 -9.21
C ASN A 41 0.48 11.49 -8.52
N ASP A 42 -0.37 10.78 -9.28
CA ASP A 42 -1.39 9.85 -8.77
C ASP A 42 -1.50 8.66 -9.73
N LEU A 43 -0.81 7.57 -9.38
CA LEU A 43 -0.72 6.38 -10.23
C LEU A 43 -2.08 5.69 -10.38
N ALA A 44 -2.86 5.62 -9.30
CA ALA A 44 -4.17 4.95 -9.34
C ALA A 44 -5.18 5.71 -10.21
N ARG A 45 -5.29 7.03 -10.04
CA ARG A 45 -6.13 7.89 -10.87
C ARG A 45 -5.69 7.84 -12.33
N ARG A 46 -4.38 7.90 -12.58
CA ARG A 46 -3.82 7.87 -13.94
C ARG A 46 -4.12 6.56 -14.64
N LEU A 47 -4.02 5.43 -13.94
CA LEU A 47 -4.33 4.12 -14.48
C LEU A 47 -5.83 3.98 -14.83
N ARG A 48 -6.72 4.51 -13.96
CA ARG A 48 -8.16 4.58 -14.26
C ARG A 48 -8.43 5.42 -15.51
N ALA A 49 -7.80 6.57 -15.66
CA ALA A 49 -7.93 7.44 -16.85
C ALA A 49 -7.49 6.75 -18.14
N HIS A 50 -6.41 5.96 -18.10
CA HIS A 50 -5.97 5.18 -19.25
C HIS A 50 -6.96 4.06 -19.62
N ARG A 51 -7.56 3.39 -18.64
CA ARG A 51 -8.54 2.30 -18.84
C ARG A 51 -9.89 2.80 -19.33
N SER A 52 -10.36 3.93 -18.82
CA SER A 52 -11.65 4.53 -19.24
C SER A 52 -11.57 5.25 -20.59
N GLY A 53 -10.37 5.49 -21.09
CA GLY A 53 -10.16 6.32 -22.28
C GLY A 53 -10.38 7.82 -22.07
N GLN A 54 -10.89 8.24 -20.90
CA GLN A 54 -11.11 9.65 -20.54
C GLN A 54 -9.87 10.21 -19.84
N GLY A 55 -9.20 11.18 -20.47
CA GLY A 55 -7.97 11.79 -19.91
C GLY A 55 -6.71 10.91 -20.02
N GLY A 56 -6.79 9.74 -20.64
CA GLY A 56 -5.62 8.91 -20.97
C GLY A 56 -4.80 9.49 -22.13
N ALA A 57 -3.58 8.99 -22.31
CA ALA A 57 -2.76 9.39 -23.46
C ALA A 57 -3.39 8.92 -24.78
N LYS A 58 -3.20 9.70 -25.86
CA LYS A 58 -3.69 9.34 -27.21
C LYS A 58 -3.21 7.93 -27.61
N TYR A 59 -1.96 7.62 -27.32
CA TYR A 59 -1.35 6.32 -27.61
C TYR A 59 -2.11 5.16 -26.96
N THR A 60 -2.39 5.23 -25.66
CA THR A 60 -3.08 4.15 -24.94
C THR A 60 -4.54 4.00 -25.35
N ARG A 61 -5.19 5.06 -25.84
CA ARG A 61 -6.55 4.97 -26.41
C ARG A 61 -6.58 4.16 -27.69
N SER A 62 -5.57 4.35 -28.56
CA SER A 62 -5.52 3.65 -29.86
C SER A 62 -4.96 2.22 -29.76
N HIS A 63 -4.17 1.89 -28.72
CA HIS A 63 -3.46 0.61 -28.60
C HIS A 63 -3.87 -0.23 -27.39
N GLY A 64 -4.70 0.27 -26.48
CA GLY A 64 -4.94 -0.42 -25.22
C GLY A 64 -6.36 -0.40 -24.69
N GLY A 65 -6.99 0.76 -24.63
CA GLY A 65 -8.32 0.90 -24.03
C GLY A 65 -8.41 0.26 -22.62
N ALA A 66 -9.51 -0.42 -22.33
CA ALA A 66 -9.77 -1.06 -21.04
C ALA A 66 -8.76 -2.18 -20.66
N ALA A 67 -8.04 -2.74 -21.64
CA ALA A 67 -7.06 -3.80 -21.42
C ALA A 67 -5.68 -3.32 -20.94
N VAL A 68 -5.49 -2.00 -20.76
CA VAL A 68 -4.24 -1.42 -20.27
C VAL A 68 -3.93 -1.90 -18.85
N ARG A 69 -2.69 -2.43 -18.65
CA ARG A 69 -2.20 -2.91 -17.35
C ARG A 69 -0.90 -2.21 -16.97
N LEU A 70 -0.71 -2.01 -15.66
CA LEU A 70 0.57 -1.54 -15.15
C LEU A 70 1.61 -2.65 -15.32
N ALA A 71 2.73 -2.33 -15.95
CA ALA A 71 3.84 -3.24 -16.20
C ALA A 71 5.10 -2.89 -15.42
N TYR A 72 5.24 -1.63 -14.99
CA TYR A 72 6.34 -1.14 -14.17
C TYR A 72 5.94 0.17 -13.52
N ALA A 73 6.38 0.42 -12.29
CA ALA A 73 6.30 1.72 -11.64
C ALA A 73 7.49 1.92 -10.69
N GLU A 74 7.99 3.14 -10.63
CA GLU A 74 8.97 3.58 -9.65
C GLU A 74 8.53 4.91 -9.05
N ARG A 75 8.75 5.07 -7.74
CA ARG A 75 8.50 6.30 -7.02
C ARG A 75 9.68 7.26 -7.22
N CYS A 76 9.36 8.51 -7.45
CA CYS A 76 10.32 9.60 -7.62
C CYS A 76 10.15 10.62 -6.51
N ALA A 77 11.21 11.30 -6.12
CA ALA A 77 11.21 12.32 -5.07
C ALA A 77 10.29 13.53 -5.40
N GLY A 78 10.00 13.74 -6.70
CA GLY A 78 9.12 14.80 -7.15
C GLY A 78 8.92 14.81 -8.66
N LYS A 79 8.13 15.77 -9.15
CA LYS A 79 7.79 15.93 -10.57
C LYS A 79 9.01 15.99 -11.50
N SER A 80 10.03 16.72 -11.12
CA SER A 80 11.24 16.92 -11.94
C SER A 80 11.99 15.60 -12.18
N GLU A 81 12.11 14.79 -11.15
CA GLU A 81 12.70 13.45 -11.25
C GLU A 81 11.83 12.51 -12.09
N ALA A 82 10.52 12.51 -11.85
CA ALA A 82 9.58 11.68 -12.61
C ALA A 82 9.62 11.97 -14.10
N LEU A 83 9.75 13.24 -14.50
CA LEU A 83 9.91 13.65 -15.90
C LEU A 83 11.24 13.14 -16.50
N ARG A 84 12.35 13.23 -15.74
CA ARG A 84 13.65 12.69 -16.18
C ARG A 84 13.58 11.17 -16.38
N ARG A 85 12.93 10.49 -15.42
CA ARG A 85 12.77 9.03 -15.49
C ARG A 85 11.85 8.61 -16.64
N GLU A 86 10.73 9.31 -16.86
CA GLU A 86 9.88 9.09 -18.03
C GLU A 86 10.67 9.22 -19.34
N ALA A 87 11.46 10.28 -19.48
CA ALA A 87 12.29 10.48 -20.67
C ALA A 87 13.33 9.36 -20.84
N ALA A 88 13.94 8.89 -19.74
CA ALA A 88 14.84 7.73 -19.76
C ALA A 88 14.10 6.45 -20.19
N LEU A 89 12.92 6.16 -19.60
CA LEU A 89 12.10 5.01 -19.98
C LEU A 89 11.70 5.04 -21.47
N LYS A 90 11.41 6.22 -22.03
CA LYS A 90 11.07 6.36 -23.44
C LYS A 90 12.21 5.98 -24.38
N ARG A 91 13.47 6.25 -23.97
CA ARG A 91 14.68 5.95 -24.76
C ARG A 91 15.06 4.47 -24.75
N LEU A 92 14.57 3.70 -23.80
CA LEU A 92 14.85 2.27 -23.74
C LEU A 92 14.29 1.55 -24.97
N SER A 93 15.02 0.56 -25.44
CA SER A 93 14.57 -0.41 -26.44
C SER A 93 13.36 -1.21 -25.91
N LYS A 94 12.68 -1.91 -26.79
CA LYS A 94 11.58 -2.81 -26.41
C LYS A 94 12.08 -3.89 -25.44
N SER A 95 13.25 -4.49 -25.71
CA SER A 95 13.84 -5.54 -24.88
C SER A 95 14.13 -5.04 -23.46
N GLU A 96 14.74 -3.87 -23.31
CA GLU A 96 15.06 -3.28 -22.00
C GLU A 96 13.78 -2.96 -21.20
N LYS A 97 12.72 -2.44 -21.86
CA LYS A 97 11.42 -2.22 -21.22
C LYS A 97 10.79 -3.54 -20.76
N GLU A 98 10.90 -4.61 -21.55
CA GLU A 98 10.41 -5.94 -21.18
C GLU A 98 11.17 -6.51 -19.98
N GLN A 99 12.49 -6.33 -19.92
CA GLN A 99 13.30 -6.73 -18.79
C GLN A 99 12.89 -5.99 -17.50
N LEU A 100 12.65 -4.67 -17.57
CA LEU A 100 12.15 -3.88 -16.44
C LEU A 100 10.76 -4.39 -15.99
N ALA A 101 9.87 -4.64 -16.93
CA ALA A 101 8.52 -5.15 -16.64
C ALA A 101 8.56 -6.55 -16.03
N ALA A 102 9.40 -7.45 -16.54
CA ALA A 102 9.57 -8.80 -16.00
C ALA A 102 10.17 -8.77 -14.58
N GLY A 103 11.20 -7.96 -14.35
CA GLY A 103 11.80 -7.80 -13.04
C GLY A 103 10.82 -7.18 -12.03
N TRP A 104 9.98 -6.23 -12.46
CA TRP A 104 8.95 -5.66 -11.61
C TRP A 104 7.83 -6.68 -11.30
N ALA A 105 7.41 -7.47 -12.29
CA ALA A 105 6.42 -8.54 -12.10
C ALA A 105 6.92 -9.62 -11.13
N ALA A 106 8.20 -9.99 -11.22
CA ALA A 106 8.83 -10.93 -10.29
C ALA A 106 8.80 -10.40 -8.84
N ARG A 107 9.22 -9.15 -8.64
CA ARG A 107 9.14 -8.49 -7.31
C ARG A 107 7.71 -8.30 -6.83
N SER A 108 6.74 -8.18 -7.75
CA SER A 108 5.31 -8.09 -7.44
C SER A 108 4.64 -9.45 -7.21
N ALA A 109 5.34 -10.57 -7.38
CA ALA A 109 4.87 -11.87 -6.97
C ALA A 109 4.79 -11.91 -5.45
N LEU A 110 3.55 -11.98 -4.93
CA LEU A 110 3.27 -11.90 -3.50
C LEU A 110 2.75 -13.25 -2.99
N THR A 111 3.32 -13.70 -1.88
CA THR A 111 2.77 -14.77 -1.07
C THR A 111 2.00 -14.15 0.09
N LEU A 112 0.72 -14.55 0.25
CA LEU A 112 -0.09 -14.19 1.40
C LEU A 112 -0.12 -15.36 2.37
N ARG A 113 0.09 -15.07 3.64
CA ARG A 113 -0.01 -16.06 4.72
C ARG A 113 -0.51 -15.40 6.01
N MET A 114 -0.92 -16.24 6.96
CA MET A 114 -1.12 -15.77 8.33
C MET A 114 0.21 -15.24 8.89
N ALA A 115 0.13 -14.17 9.64
CA ALA A 115 1.28 -13.66 10.39
C ALA A 115 1.65 -14.61 11.53
N THR A 116 2.88 -14.51 11.96
CA THR A 116 3.37 -15.13 13.19
C THR A 116 4.03 -14.05 14.06
N PRO A 117 4.26 -14.28 15.37
CA PRO A 117 4.95 -13.31 16.22
C PRO A 117 6.35 -12.92 15.74
N GLU A 118 6.98 -13.76 14.92
CA GLU A 118 8.29 -13.51 14.29
C GLU A 118 8.23 -12.42 13.20
N ASP A 119 7.05 -12.13 12.67
CA ASP A 119 6.86 -11.02 11.72
C ASP A 119 6.86 -9.65 12.38
N ALA A 120 6.80 -9.57 13.72
CA ALA A 120 6.70 -8.33 14.46
C ALA A 120 7.75 -7.28 14.08
N PRO A 121 9.05 -7.58 13.87
CA PRO A 121 10.01 -6.57 13.47
C PRO A 121 9.64 -5.88 12.16
N ALA A 122 9.33 -6.62 11.10
CA ALA A 122 8.99 -6.07 9.79
C ALA A 122 7.63 -5.33 9.80
N VAL A 123 6.65 -5.87 10.53
CA VAL A 123 5.32 -5.24 10.70
C VAL A 123 5.46 -3.91 11.45
N THR A 124 6.26 -3.88 12.53
CA THR A 124 6.51 -2.66 13.33
C THR A 124 7.21 -1.60 12.49
N GLU A 125 8.23 -1.97 11.74
CA GLU A 125 8.95 -1.05 10.84
C GLU A 125 8.00 -0.40 9.84
N LEU A 126 7.19 -1.21 9.16
CA LEU A 126 6.20 -0.71 8.21
C LEU A 126 5.17 0.20 8.85
N TYR A 127 4.62 -0.16 10.01
CA TYR A 127 3.63 0.66 10.72
C TYR A 127 4.24 1.99 11.18
N ASN A 128 5.42 1.94 11.78
CA ASN A 128 6.12 3.14 12.28
C ASN A 128 6.51 4.09 11.14
N TRP A 129 6.72 3.59 9.94
CA TRP A 129 6.87 4.46 8.78
C TRP A 129 5.64 5.35 8.61
N TYR A 130 4.42 4.80 8.74
CA TYR A 130 3.18 5.56 8.66
C TYR A 130 2.96 6.51 9.84
N VAL A 131 3.38 6.13 11.04
CA VAL A 131 3.34 7.00 12.22
C VAL A 131 4.19 8.26 11.99
N THR A 132 5.36 8.12 11.37
CA THR A 132 6.32 9.21 11.19
C THR A 132 6.15 10.00 9.90
N HIS A 133 5.56 9.41 8.84
CA HIS A 133 5.50 10.01 7.51
C HIS A 133 4.07 10.21 6.98
N GLY A 134 3.05 9.73 7.69
CA GLY A 134 1.68 9.73 7.23
C GLY A 134 0.68 10.36 8.20
N THR A 135 -0.58 10.36 7.78
CA THR A 135 -1.74 10.77 8.57
C THR A 135 -2.78 9.65 8.65
N GLN A 136 -2.39 8.42 8.26
CA GLN A 136 -3.27 7.26 8.18
C GLN A 136 -3.47 6.56 9.52
N THR A 137 -2.68 6.93 10.52
CA THR A 137 -2.83 6.46 11.89
C THR A 137 -2.96 7.64 12.84
N PHE A 138 -3.71 7.45 13.93
CA PHE A 138 -3.85 8.43 15.00
C PHE A 138 -2.75 8.30 16.07
N GLN A 139 -1.83 7.36 15.91
CA GLN A 139 -0.72 7.18 16.84
C GLN A 139 0.38 8.22 16.58
N TYR A 140 0.86 8.86 17.64
CA TYR A 140 1.89 9.90 17.57
C TYR A 140 3.29 9.35 17.79
N GLU A 141 3.42 8.29 18.58
CA GLU A 141 4.71 7.68 18.93
C GLU A 141 4.87 6.33 18.23
N PRO A 142 6.07 6.01 17.75
CA PRO A 142 6.36 4.70 17.18
C PRO A 142 6.14 3.57 18.19
N SER A 143 5.56 2.47 17.74
CA SER A 143 5.41 1.25 18.51
C SER A 143 6.72 0.48 18.61
N THR A 144 6.87 -0.30 19.68
CA THR A 144 7.97 -1.25 19.85
C THR A 144 7.67 -2.59 19.17
N VAL A 145 8.73 -3.34 18.86
CA VAL A 145 8.60 -4.69 18.29
C VAL A 145 7.85 -5.62 19.25
N GLU A 146 8.06 -5.46 20.56
CA GLU A 146 7.39 -6.31 21.55
C GLU A 146 5.88 -6.04 21.62
N GLU A 147 5.46 -4.78 21.55
CA GLU A 147 4.03 -4.42 21.46
C GLU A 147 3.37 -5.06 20.23
N TYR A 148 4.03 -5.03 19.06
CA TYR A 148 3.50 -5.68 17.87
C TYR A 148 3.53 -7.20 17.95
N ARG A 149 4.52 -7.80 18.60
CA ARG A 149 4.54 -9.24 18.86
C ARG A 149 3.33 -9.69 19.67
N GLN A 150 3.03 -8.94 20.72
CA GLN A 150 1.85 -9.19 21.56
C GLN A 150 0.54 -8.90 20.81
N ASN A 151 0.50 -7.84 19.99
CA ASN A 151 -0.65 -7.51 19.15
C ASN A 151 -0.95 -8.64 18.15
N ILE A 152 0.05 -9.11 17.39
CA ILE A 152 -0.10 -10.23 16.45
C ILE A 152 -0.63 -11.47 17.18
N ALA A 153 0.01 -11.86 18.30
CA ALA A 153 -0.41 -13.02 19.08
C ALA A 153 -1.83 -12.86 19.65
N GLY A 154 -2.20 -11.63 20.05
CA GLY A 154 -3.52 -11.30 20.55
C GLY A 154 -4.61 -11.40 19.49
N VAL A 155 -4.38 -10.80 18.32
CA VAL A 155 -5.31 -10.80 17.19
C VAL A 155 -5.55 -12.22 16.70
N LEU A 156 -4.52 -13.03 16.54
CA LEU A 156 -4.60 -14.39 16.01
C LEU A 156 -5.45 -15.35 16.87
N ARG A 157 -5.81 -14.97 18.10
CA ARG A 157 -6.73 -15.76 18.94
C ARG A 157 -8.18 -15.72 18.48
N ALA A 158 -8.58 -14.65 17.79
CA ALA A 158 -9.97 -14.43 17.42
C ALA A 158 -10.17 -14.04 15.96
N ALA A 159 -9.20 -13.35 15.35
CA ALA A 159 -9.33 -12.78 14.02
C ALA A 159 -8.07 -13.02 13.17
N PRO A 160 -8.15 -12.89 11.83
CA PRO A 160 -6.99 -13.04 10.97
C PRO A 160 -6.03 -11.85 11.11
N PHE A 161 -4.73 -12.16 11.11
CA PHE A 161 -3.65 -11.23 10.84
C PHE A 161 -2.86 -11.76 9.64
N LEU A 162 -2.91 -11.07 8.52
CA LEU A 162 -2.30 -11.49 7.25
C LEU A 162 -1.07 -10.64 6.95
N VAL A 163 -0.05 -11.27 6.40
CA VAL A 163 1.11 -10.62 5.80
C VAL A 163 1.22 -10.99 4.32
N ALA A 164 1.65 -10.03 3.51
CA ALA A 164 2.03 -10.23 2.13
C ALA A 164 3.54 -10.05 2.01
N CYS A 165 4.23 -11.05 1.51
CA CYS A 165 5.68 -11.01 1.30
C CYS A 165 6.00 -11.11 -0.19
N THR A 166 7.07 -10.45 -0.61
CA THR A 166 7.65 -10.59 -1.95
C THR A 166 8.27 -11.97 -2.13
N ALA A 167 8.70 -12.29 -3.34
CA ALA A 167 9.40 -13.56 -3.61
C ALA A 167 10.70 -13.70 -2.81
N GLU A 168 11.35 -12.59 -2.46
CA GLU A 168 12.56 -12.51 -1.64
C GLU A 168 12.26 -12.60 -0.12
N GLY A 169 10.99 -12.69 0.27
CA GLY A 169 10.58 -12.78 1.67
C GLY A 169 10.41 -11.43 2.38
N THR A 170 10.59 -10.30 1.67
CA THR A 170 10.40 -8.96 2.25
C THR A 170 8.92 -8.66 2.43
N LEU A 171 8.54 -8.07 3.57
CA LEU A 171 7.18 -7.64 3.86
C LEU A 171 6.74 -6.54 2.89
N ALA A 172 5.69 -6.82 2.11
CA ALA A 172 5.07 -5.86 1.19
C ALA A 172 3.81 -5.21 1.79
N GLY A 173 3.29 -5.74 2.89
CA GLY A 173 2.14 -5.20 3.60
C GLY A 173 1.52 -6.20 4.55
N PHE A 174 0.62 -5.70 5.40
CA PHE A 174 -0.16 -6.53 6.30
C PHE A 174 -1.61 -6.04 6.37
N ALA A 175 -2.51 -6.92 6.80
CA ALA A 175 -3.89 -6.59 7.12
C ALA A 175 -4.38 -7.43 8.30
N CYS A 176 -5.12 -6.82 9.20
CA CYS A 176 -5.66 -7.48 10.37
C CYS A 176 -7.05 -6.97 10.73
N ALA A 177 -7.70 -7.66 11.65
CA ALA A 177 -8.98 -7.25 12.19
C ALA A 177 -8.96 -7.28 13.72
N HIS A 178 -9.57 -6.28 14.32
CA HIS A 178 -9.76 -6.16 15.75
C HIS A 178 -11.25 -6.13 16.09
N PRO A 179 -11.67 -6.59 17.28
CA PRO A 179 -13.05 -6.40 17.73
C PRO A 179 -13.41 -4.91 17.68
N TRP A 180 -14.56 -4.59 17.05
CA TRP A 180 -15.05 -3.22 16.99
C TRP A 180 -15.32 -2.62 18.37
N HIS A 181 -15.85 -3.45 19.29
CA HIS A 181 -16.19 -3.03 20.65
C HIS A 181 -16.15 -4.22 21.61
N THR A 182 -15.96 -3.95 22.91
CA THR A 182 -15.89 -4.98 23.97
C THR A 182 -17.25 -5.55 24.38
N ARG A 183 -18.38 -4.89 24.05
CA ARG A 183 -19.74 -5.37 24.40
C ARG A 183 -20.14 -6.52 23.48
N ARG A 184 -20.77 -7.57 24.06
CA ARG A 184 -21.24 -8.77 23.34
C ARG A 184 -22.16 -8.48 22.15
N ALA A 185 -22.91 -7.37 22.18
CA ALA A 185 -23.76 -6.96 21.06
C ALA A 185 -22.98 -6.70 19.77
N PHE A 186 -21.68 -6.40 19.87
CA PHE A 186 -20.77 -6.14 18.75
C PHE A 186 -19.82 -7.32 18.46
N ALA A 187 -20.13 -8.52 18.96
CA ALA A 187 -19.26 -9.70 18.77
C ALA A 187 -19.11 -10.12 17.30
N TRP A 188 -19.97 -9.63 16.42
CA TRP A 188 -19.98 -9.90 14.98
C TRP A 188 -19.34 -8.78 14.15
N ASP A 189 -18.84 -7.74 14.82
CA ASP A 189 -18.34 -6.53 14.22
C ASP A 189 -16.83 -6.41 14.45
N VAL A 190 -16.10 -6.08 13.39
CA VAL A 190 -14.63 -5.86 13.44
C VAL A 190 -14.24 -4.54 12.80
N GLU A 191 -13.17 -3.95 13.32
CA GLU A 191 -12.40 -2.93 12.64
C GLU A 191 -11.27 -3.59 11.86
N THR A 192 -11.10 -3.18 10.62
CA THR A 192 -10.08 -3.74 9.73
C THR A 192 -9.02 -2.72 9.40
N THR A 193 -7.79 -3.17 9.37
CA THR A 193 -6.62 -2.33 9.09
C THR A 193 -5.82 -2.95 7.95
N VAL A 194 -5.33 -2.12 7.02
CA VAL A 194 -4.41 -2.54 5.96
C VAL A 194 -3.31 -1.50 5.76
N TYR A 195 -2.06 -1.93 5.83
CA TYR A 195 -0.89 -1.13 5.53
C TYR A 195 -0.04 -1.82 4.47
N CYS A 196 0.46 -1.04 3.52
CA CYS A 196 1.29 -1.53 2.42
C CYS A 196 2.62 -0.79 2.38
N ASP A 197 3.68 -1.48 2.04
CA ASP A 197 4.97 -0.84 1.81
C ASP A 197 4.83 0.25 0.73
N PRO A 198 5.28 1.49 1.00
CA PRO A 198 5.23 2.58 0.03
C PRO A 198 5.93 2.28 -1.30
N GLY A 199 6.95 1.41 -1.29
CA GLY A 199 7.63 0.92 -2.50
C GLY A 199 6.79 -0.03 -3.34
N CYS A 200 5.72 -0.61 -2.77
CA CYS A 200 4.84 -1.58 -3.43
C CYS A 200 3.53 -0.98 -3.95
N VAL A 201 3.41 0.36 -4.01
CA VAL A 201 2.20 1.04 -4.50
C VAL A 201 1.90 0.65 -5.95
N GLY A 202 0.63 0.41 -6.25
CA GLY A 202 0.17 0.01 -7.60
C GLY A 202 0.32 -1.47 -7.94
N GLN A 203 0.98 -2.27 -7.09
CA GLN A 203 1.18 -3.71 -7.29
C GLN A 203 -0.01 -4.57 -6.80
N GLY A 204 -1.05 -3.94 -6.28
CA GLY A 204 -2.26 -4.62 -5.82
C GLY A 204 -2.15 -5.32 -4.46
N VAL A 205 -1.09 -5.02 -3.68
CA VAL A 205 -0.86 -5.60 -2.34
C VAL A 205 -2.07 -5.43 -1.45
N GLY A 206 -2.52 -4.19 -1.24
CA GLY A 206 -3.65 -3.89 -0.37
C GLY A 206 -4.94 -4.56 -0.81
N ARG A 207 -5.22 -4.59 -2.12
CA ARG A 207 -6.40 -5.28 -2.66
C ARG A 207 -6.36 -6.79 -2.35
N ARG A 208 -5.21 -7.43 -2.55
CA ARG A 208 -5.06 -8.87 -2.29
C ARG A 208 -5.20 -9.19 -0.80
N LEU A 209 -4.53 -8.42 0.06
CA LEU A 209 -4.64 -8.54 1.52
C LEU A 209 -6.08 -8.35 2.00
N TYR A 210 -6.71 -7.26 1.58
CA TYR A 210 -8.05 -6.92 2.05
C TYR A 210 -9.11 -7.92 1.55
N THR A 211 -9.00 -8.37 0.30
CA THR A 211 -9.90 -9.42 -0.23
C THR A 211 -9.75 -10.73 0.56
N ALA A 212 -8.52 -11.14 0.86
CA ALA A 212 -8.28 -12.35 1.65
C ALA A 212 -8.76 -12.20 3.11
N LEU A 213 -8.52 -11.02 3.72
CA LEU A 213 -8.97 -10.72 5.08
C LEU A 213 -10.50 -10.82 5.18
N LEU A 214 -11.23 -10.14 4.29
CA LEU A 214 -12.69 -10.13 4.30
C LEU A 214 -13.29 -11.54 4.08
N GLU A 215 -12.67 -12.35 3.21
CA GLU A 215 -13.12 -13.72 2.99
C GLU A 215 -12.91 -14.60 4.23
N LEU A 216 -11.79 -14.44 4.94
CA LEU A 216 -11.54 -15.16 6.19
C LEU A 216 -12.52 -14.73 7.29
N LEU A 217 -12.76 -13.43 7.45
CA LEU A 217 -13.72 -12.89 8.42
C LEU A 217 -15.13 -13.41 8.14
N ARG A 218 -15.56 -13.41 6.87
CA ARG A 218 -16.83 -13.99 6.46
C ARG A 218 -16.97 -15.47 6.85
N ARG A 219 -15.91 -16.27 6.65
CA ARG A 219 -15.89 -17.69 7.04
C ARG A 219 -15.92 -17.90 8.56
N GLN A 220 -15.38 -16.95 9.32
CA GLN A 220 -15.44 -16.96 10.78
C GLN A 220 -16.79 -16.46 11.34
N GLY A 221 -17.70 -15.99 10.46
CA GLY A 221 -19.05 -15.55 10.85
C GLY A 221 -19.15 -14.08 11.25
N TYR A 222 -18.12 -13.27 11.00
CA TYR A 222 -18.23 -11.81 11.19
C TYR A 222 -19.21 -11.22 10.16
N MET A 223 -20.04 -10.28 10.61
CA MET A 223 -21.13 -9.69 9.82
C MET A 223 -20.77 -8.32 9.26
N ASN A 224 -20.06 -7.50 10.03
CA ASN A 224 -19.69 -6.15 9.66
C ASN A 224 -18.17 -5.95 9.82
N ALA A 225 -17.57 -5.28 8.83
CA ALA A 225 -16.17 -4.88 8.85
C ALA A 225 -16.09 -3.37 8.54
N PHE A 226 -15.53 -2.63 9.50
CA PHE A 226 -15.30 -1.19 9.39
C PHE A 226 -13.81 -0.93 9.06
N ALA A 227 -13.50 0.20 8.36
CA ALA A 227 -12.14 0.59 8.00
C ALA A 227 -12.00 2.12 8.05
#